data_db91ded0c1e275d07bb3f852d650328d
#
_entry.id   db91ded0c1e275d07bb3f852d650328d
#
_cell.length_a   1.000
_cell.length_b   1.000
_cell.length_c   1.000
_cell.angle_alpha   90.00
_cell.angle_beta   90.00
_cell.angle_gamma   90.00
#
_symmetry.space_group_name_H-M   'P 1'
#
loop_
_entity.id
_entity.type
_entity.pdbx_description
1 polymer ?
#
loop_
_entity_poly.entity_id
_entity_poly.type
_entity_poly.pdbx_seq_one_letter_code
_entity_poly.pdbx_strand_id
1 'polypeptide(L)'
;MEIGTLVRFRHPLVRSAVYRSAALPDRQAVHLVLAEVTDRDLDPDRRAWHLAAAAAGPDEGVAAELERSAGRAQARGGMAAAAAFLQRAVALTAEPGPRAGRALAAAYASLQAGAFDAALELAATAEAGPLDDLQRARVGLLRGQVALFASAGGEAPALLLQAARQLEPLDGGLARQTYLDAWTAAVFAGQFAHAGNVREVSLAARSAPPAPDPPAPYDLLLDGVAVLGTDGRAAAAPMLCRAARVFAEGEIAVEEGLRWGWAAALGACVLWDVESWQSLVLRQVQSAREAGLLGQLMLYVHALGTIAAWCGDFAAAASLIAEGDAIAEATGTRVAPFAAVVLAGLRGSEAEATQLIEAVTKDARAAGQGLGVQFCHGCRQSCATVSAATTGPCRRPGRPASRRPTCIPRRGRFPS
;
A
#
# COMPACT_ATOMS: atom_id res chain seq x y z
N MET A 1 43.58 7.81 0.70
CA MET A 1 42.86 8.96 1.21
C MET A 1 43.51 10.20 0.61
N GLU A 2 42.76 10.99 -0.10
CA GLU A 2 43.18 12.26 -0.66
C GLU A 2 42.54 13.37 0.14
N ILE A 3 43.34 14.30 0.63
CA ILE A 3 42.89 15.44 1.46
C ILE A 3 43.12 16.72 0.65
N GLY A 4 42.06 17.34 0.21
CA GLY A 4 42.02 18.69 -0.37
C GLY A 4 40.95 19.48 0.31
N THR A 5 40.14 20.24 -0.43
CA THR A 5 38.89 20.86 0.07
C THR A 5 37.84 19.80 0.45
N LEU A 6 37.98 18.55 -0.04
CA LEU A 6 37.14 17.39 0.28
C LEU A 6 38.03 16.18 0.60
N VAL A 7 37.64 15.41 1.61
CA VAL A 7 38.26 14.10 1.92
C VAL A 7 37.62 13.03 1.06
N ARG A 8 38.41 12.39 0.19
CA ARG A 8 37.96 11.28 -0.64
C ARG A 8 38.61 9.97 -0.20
N PHE A 9 37.78 8.97 -0.01
CA PHE A 9 38.22 7.58 0.19
C PHE A 9 38.16 6.84 -1.15
N ARG A 10 39.24 6.09 -1.50
CA ARG A 10 39.29 5.29 -2.72
C ARG A 10 38.22 4.19 -2.77
N HIS A 11 37.78 3.71 -1.60
CA HIS A 11 36.77 2.68 -1.47
C HIS A 11 35.84 2.98 -0.31
N PRO A 12 34.49 2.82 -0.47
CA PRO A 12 33.53 3.08 0.59
C PRO A 12 33.77 2.29 1.88
N LEU A 13 34.23 1.03 1.77
CA LEU A 13 34.56 0.19 2.93
C LEU A 13 35.70 0.75 3.78
N VAL A 14 36.68 1.45 3.18
CA VAL A 14 37.78 2.09 3.94
C VAL A 14 37.23 3.18 4.86
N ARG A 15 36.28 3.98 4.38
CA ARG A 15 35.58 4.97 5.20
C ARG A 15 34.92 4.31 6.40
N SER A 16 34.16 3.25 6.17
CA SER A 16 33.45 2.52 7.21
C SER A 16 34.39 1.86 8.21
N ALA A 17 35.50 1.28 7.73
CA ALA A 17 36.50 0.66 8.57
C ALA A 17 37.21 1.68 9.49
N VAL A 18 37.64 2.83 8.95
CA VAL A 18 38.25 3.92 9.72
C VAL A 18 37.28 4.45 10.77
N TYR A 19 36.02 4.69 10.40
CA TYR A 19 35.01 5.15 11.35
C TYR A 19 34.78 4.16 12.50
N ARG A 20 34.71 2.86 12.18
CA ARG A 20 34.47 1.82 13.18
C ARG A 20 35.68 1.53 14.08
N SER A 21 36.92 1.75 13.59
CA SER A 21 38.13 1.54 14.38
C SER A 21 38.38 2.65 15.42
N ALA A 22 37.77 3.83 15.22
CA ALA A 22 37.89 4.92 16.18
C ALA A 22 37.13 4.61 17.48
N ALA A 23 37.70 4.99 18.63
CA ALA A 23 37.04 4.85 19.92
C ALA A 23 35.74 5.68 19.99
N LEU A 24 34.78 5.22 20.79
CA LEU A 24 33.48 5.93 20.90
C LEU A 24 33.64 7.40 21.34
N PRO A 25 34.45 7.75 22.35
CA PRO A 25 34.65 9.14 22.75
C PRO A 25 35.22 10.02 21.63
N ASP A 26 36.17 9.47 20.82
CA ASP A 26 36.77 10.22 19.71
C ASP A 26 35.72 10.49 18.60
N ARG A 27 34.88 9.50 18.30
CA ARG A 27 33.76 9.69 17.35
C ARG A 27 32.78 10.74 17.83
N GLN A 28 32.44 10.73 19.12
CA GLN A 28 31.53 11.72 19.75
C GLN A 28 32.12 13.13 19.68
N ALA A 29 33.42 13.29 20.01
CA ALA A 29 34.11 14.58 19.94
C ALA A 29 34.11 15.13 18.49
N VAL A 30 34.42 14.30 17.51
CA VAL A 30 34.38 14.68 16.08
C VAL A 30 32.95 15.09 15.66
N HIS A 31 31.94 14.34 16.07
CA HIS A 31 30.56 14.69 15.74
C HIS A 31 30.11 16.00 16.40
N LEU A 32 30.57 16.29 17.61
CA LEU A 32 30.29 17.56 18.28
C LEU A 32 30.85 18.74 17.47
N VAL A 33 32.13 18.68 17.07
CA VAL A 33 32.76 19.70 16.21
C VAL A 33 32.04 19.83 14.87
N LEU A 34 31.63 18.70 14.26
CA LEU A 34 30.86 18.75 13.01
C LEU A 34 29.48 19.42 13.19
N ALA A 35 28.84 19.21 14.33
CA ALA A 35 27.58 19.90 14.63
C ALA A 35 27.78 21.44 14.84
N GLU A 36 28.90 21.85 15.43
CA GLU A 36 29.24 23.27 15.63
C GLU A 36 29.49 23.99 14.30
N VAL A 37 30.21 23.33 13.35
CA VAL A 37 30.55 23.97 12.07
C VAL A 37 29.47 23.78 11.00
N THR A 38 28.46 22.95 11.27
CA THR A 38 27.30 22.78 10.35
C THR A 38 26.33 23.93 10.60
N ASP A 39 26.07 24.70 9.54
CA ASP A 39 25.13 25.83 9.60
C ASP A 39 23.73 25.35 10.00
N ARG A 40 23.19 25.98 11.03
CA ARG A 40 21.90 25.63 11.63
C ARG A 40 20.72 25.89 10.69
N ASP A 41 20.81 26.90 9.86
CA ASP A 41 19.72 27.37 9.02
C ASP A 41 19.79 26.74 7.63
N LEU A 42 21.02 26.46 7.13
CA LEU A 42 21.22 25.85 5.81
C LEU A 42 21.14 24.33 5.82
N ASP A 43 21.62 23.67 6.88
CA ASP A 43 21.61 22.21 6.97
C ASP A 43 21.22 21.71 8.39
N PRO A 44 20.02 22.04 8.85
CA PRO A 44 19.56 21.69 10.19
C PRO A 44 19.47 20.16 10.40
N ASP A 45 19.17 19.40 9.37
CA ASP A 45 18.99 17.94 9.46
C ASP A 45 20.34 17.26 9.72
N ARG A 46 21.38 17.68 9.01
CA ARG A 46 22.74 17.17 9.20
C ARG A 46 23.29 17.55 10.56
N ARG A 47 23.03 18.78 10.99
CA ARG A 47 23.42 19.24 12.33
C ARG A 47 22.77 18.40 13.43
N ALA A 48 21.46 18.17 13.36
CA ALA A 48 20.73 17.33 14.31
C ALA A 48 21.28 15.90 14.35
N TRP A 49 21.64 15.33 13.19
CA TRP A 49 22.26 14.03 13.12
C TRP A 49 23.63 13.97 13.80
N HIS A 50 24.45 15.01 13.64
CA HIS A 50 25.75 15.09 14.30
C HIS A 50 25.60 15.27 15.83
N LEU A 51 24.68 16.10 16.29
CA LEU A 51 24.37 16.23 17.72
C LEU A 51 23.93 14.88 18.32
N ALA A 52 23.07 14.18 17.62
CA ALA A 52 22.62 12.85 18.05
C ALA A 52 23.76 11.82 18.12
N ALA A 53 24.69 11.85 17.17
CA ALA A 53 25.84 10.97 17.16
C ALA A 53 26.87 11.32 18.24
N ALA A 54 26.92 12.58 18.67
CA ALA A 54 27.78 13.07 19.76
C ALA A 54 27.20 12.77 21.14
N ALA A 55 25.89 12.59 21.27
CA ALA A 55 25.21 12.40 22.56
C ALA A 55 25.69 11.15 23.30
N ALA A 56 26.17 11.31 24.54
CA ALA A 56 26.61 10.21 25.38
C ALA A 56 25.46 9.50 26.14
N GLY A 57 24.27 10.09 26.14
CA GLY A 57 23.08 9.59 26.82
C GLY A 57 21.83 10.33 26.34
N PRO A 58 20.71 10.17 27.07
CA PRO A 58 19.48 10.89 26.75
C PRO A 58 19.69 12.41 26.72
N ASP A 59 19.13 13.06 25.70
CA ASP A 59 19.18 14.51 25.49
C ASP A 59 17.88 14.96 24.80
N GLU A 60 17.01 15.59 25.57
CA GLU A 60 15.69 16.02 25.09
C GLU A 60 15.78 17.14 24.03
N GLY A 61 16.78 18.04 24.16
CA GLY A 61 17.00 19.09 23.17
C GLY A 61 17.35 18.52 21.79
N VAL A 62 18.25 17.54 21.77
CA VAL A 62 18.64 16.83 20.55
C VAL A 62 17.49 15.95 20.02
N ALA A 63 16.74 15.27 20.90
CA ALA A 63 15.58 14.48 20.49
C ALA A 63 14.52 15.34 19.80
N ALA A 64 14.24 16.54 20.32
CA ALA A 64 13.31 17.49 19.70
C ALA A 64 13.83 18.03 18.35
N GLU A 65 15.14 18.26 18.19
CA GLU A 65 15.72 18.64 16.89
C GLU A 65 15.56 17.52 15.84
N LEU A 66 15.77 16.27 16.22
CA LEU A 66 15.56 15.10 15.36
C LEU A 66 14.09 14.96 14.96
N GLU A 67 13.16 15.20 15.87
CA GLU A 67 11.72 15.16 15.58
C GLU A 67 11.33 16.23 14.54
N ARG A 68 11.88 17.45 14.66
CA ARG A 68 11.71 18.49 13.63
C ARG A 68 12.33 18.09 12.27
N SER A 69 13.48 17.43 12.29
CA SER A 69 14.12 16.90 11.09
C SER A 69 13.29 15.80 10.42
N ALA A 70 12.66 14.94 11.23
CA ALA A 70 11.73 13.95 10.72
C ALA A 70 10.53 14.59 10.02
N GLY A 71 9.93 15.63 10.60
CA GLY A 71 8.84 16.37 9.97
C GLY A 71 9.24 16.98 8.61
N ARG A 72 10.45 17.57 8.52
CA ARG A 72 10.97 18.09 7.23
C ARG A 72 11.24 16.97 6.22
N ALA A 73 11.72 15.81 6.67
CA ALA A 73 11.92 14.65 5.79
C ALA A 73 10.59 14.11 5.25
N GLN A 74 9.57 13.99 6.10
CA GLN A 74 8.21 13.59 5.70
C GLN A 74 7.62 14.55 4.66
N ALA A 75 7.72 15.86 4.88
CA ALA A 75 7.24 16.87 3.95
C ALA A 75 7.89 16.79 2.55
N ARG A 76 9.07 16.18 2.45
CA ARG A 76 9.78 15.92 1.19
C ARG A 76 9.62 14.48 0.68
N GLY A 77 8.74 13.68 1.27
CA GLY A 77 8.52 12.28 0.91
C GLY A 77 9.61 11.30 1.40
N GLY A 78 10.55 11.76 2.22
CA GLY A 78 11.67 10.95 2.73
C GLY A 78 11.30 10.10 3.93
N MET A 79 10.36 9.15 3.81
CA MET A 79 9.83 8.35 4.93
C MET A 79 10.91 7.54 5.66
N ALA A 80 11.85 6.94 4.93
CA ALA A 80 12.98 6.21 5.54
C ALA A 80 13.89 7.12 6.39
N ALA A 81 14.14 8.35 5.93
CA ALA A 81 14.91 9.33 6.68
C ALA A 81 14.13 9.79 7.93
N ALA A 82 12.83 10.03 7.79
CA ALA A 82 11.96 10.38 8.91
C ALA A 82 11.95 9.29 9.99
N ALA A 83 11.82 8.03 9.57
CA ALA A 83 11.89 6.88 10.47
C ALA A 83 13.24 6.84 11.23
N ALA A 84 14.36 7.03 10.53
CA ALA A 84 15.69 7.03 11.14
C ALA A 84 15.85 8.17 12.17
N PHE A 85 15.39 9.38 11.86
CA PHE A 85 15.41 10.51 12.79
C PHE A 85 14.57 10.21 14.03
N LEU A 86 13.34 9.72 13.87
CA LEU A 86 12.45 9.41 14.99
C LEU A 86 12.98 8.26 15.86
N GLN A 87 13.50 7.20 15.26
CA GLN A 87 14.15 6.10 16.01
C GLN A 87 15.30 6.60 16.87
N ARG A 88 16.10 7.51 16.33
CA ARG A 88 17.18 8.10 17.10
C ARG A 88 16.65 9.04 18.20
N ALA A 89 15.58 9.79 17.97
CA ALA A 89 14.91 10.61 18.97
C ALA A 89 14.39 9.74 20.13
N VAL A 90 13.77 8.60 19.86
CA VAL A 90 13.32 7.62 20.88
C VAL A 90 14.48 7.20 21.78
N ALA A 91 15.64 6.88 21.19
CA ALA A 91 16.83 6.47 21.94
C ALA A 91 17.39 7.56 22.83
N LEU A 92 17.17 8.84 22.51
CA LEU A 92 17.64 9.99 23.28
C LEU A 92 16.59 10.55 24.25
N THR A 93 15.41 9.98 24.33
CA THR A 93 14.34 10.41 25.22
C THR A 93 14.33 9.58 26.50
N ALA A 94 14.57 10.21 27.65
CA ALA A 94 14.55 9.54 28.96
C ALA A 94 13.12 9.37 29.51
N GLU A 95 12.29 10.41 29.37
CA GLU A 95 10.95 10.45 29.92
C GLU A 95 10.01 9.46 29.23
N PRO A 96 9.32 8.54 29.99
CA PRO A 96 8.53 7.46 29.43
C PRO A 96 7.38 7.94 28.52
N GLY A 97 6.69 9.02 28.88
CA GLY A 97 5.57 9.56 28.10
C GLY A 97 5.99 10.09 26.72
N PRO A 98 6.88 11.07 26.65
CA PRO A 98 7.43 11.56 25.37
C PRO A 98 8.08 10.44 24.55
N ARG A 99 8.78 9.51 25.20
CA ARG A 99 9.40 8.36 24.54
C ARG A 99 8.36 7.46 23.86
N ALA A 100 7.25 7.18 24.54
CA ALA A 100 6.16 6.38 23.97
C ALA A 100 5.51 7.07 22.77
N GLY A 101 5.26 8.38 22.85
CA GLY A 101 4.72 9.17 21.76
C GLY A 101 5.64 9.18 20.53
N ARG A 102 6.96 9.39 20.74
CA ARG A 102 7.96 9.34 19.65
C ARG A 102 8.12 7.94 19.08
N ALA A 103 8.03 6.89 19.91
CA ALA A 103 8.08 5.51 19.43
C ALA A 103 6.89 5.19 18.53
N LEU A 104 5.69 5.65 18.88
CA LEU A 104 4.51 5.51 18.02
C LEU A 104 4.67 6.27 16.69
N ALA A 105 5.18 7.51 16.72
CA ALA A 105 5.46 8.27 15.50
C ALA A 105 6.53 7.59 14.63
N ALA A 106 7.60 7.06 15.24
CA ALA A 106 8.64 6.31 14.57
C ALA A 106 8.11 5.00 13.95
N ALA A 107 7.18 4.33 14.63
CA ALA A 107 6.53 3.13 14.13
C ALA A 107 5.72 3.40 12.86
N TYR A 108 4.94 4.49 12.83
CA TYR A 108 4.21 4.91 11.62
C TYR A 108 5.15 5.30 10.47
N ALA A 109 6.22 6.05 10.74
CA ALA A 109 7.21 6.39 9.71
C ALA A 109 7.91 5.13 9.15
N SER A 110 8.21 4.16 10.02
CA SER A 110 8.79 2.86 9.62
C SER A 110 7.83 2.04 8.76
N LEU A 111 6.54 2.01 9.12
CA LEU A 111 5.48 1.38 8.31
C LEU A 111 5.44 2.00 6.90
N GLN A 112 5.41 3.33 6.81
CA GLN A 112 5.39 4.04 5.53
C GLN A 112 6.66 3.83 4.71
N ALA A 113 7.79 3.59 5.36
CA ALA A 113 9.05 3.23 4.72
C ALA A 113 9.14 1.73 4.33
N GLY A 114 8.12 0.91 4.64
CA GLY A 114 8.12 -0.54 4.40
C GLY A 114 8.97 -1.35 5.38
N ALA A 115 9.47 -0.73 6.47
CA ALA A 115 10.29 -1.37 7.49
C ALA A 115 9.38 -2.00 8.57
N PHE A 116 8.67 -3.08 8.22
CA PHE A 116 7.60 -3.66 9.03
C PHE A 116 8.07 -4.20 10.38
N ASP A 117 9.21 -4.89 10.44
CA ASP A 117 9.77 -5.40 11.68
C ASP A 117 10.10 -4.26 12.65
N ALA A 118 10.77 -3.21 12.15
CA ALA A 118 11.08 -2.03 12.95
C ALA A 118 9.80 -1.30 13.43
N ALA A 119 8.74 -1.27 12.60
CA ALA A 119 7.46 -0.70 13.01
C ALA A 119 6.84 -1.46 14.18
N LEU A 120 6.89 -2.79 14.18
CA LEU A 120 6.38 -3.63 15.28
C LEU A 120 7.23 -3.49 16.56
N GLU A 121 8.55 -3.45 16.46
CA GLU A 121 9.44 -3.24 17.61
C GLU A 121 9.20 -1.87 18.27
N LEU A 122 9.01 -0.83 17.47
CA LEU A 122 8.71 0.51 17.95
C LEU A 122 7.30 0.61 18.55
N ALA A 123 6.32 -0.09 17.99
CA ALA A 123 5.00 -0.21 18.57
C ALA A 123 5.04 -0.87 19.96
N ALA A 124 5.81 -1.95 20.11
CA ALA A 124 6.04 -2.59 21.41
C ALA A 124 6.76 -1.64 22.40
N THR A 125 7.70 -0.82 21.91
CA THR A 125 8.36 0.21 22.73
C THR A 125 7.37 1.27 23.19
N ALA A 126 6.43 1.68 22.34
CA ALA A 126 5.38 2.63 22.70
C ALA A 126 4.45 2.04 23.77
N GLU A 127 4.01 0.79 23.61
CA GLU A 127 3.12 0.09 24.56
C GLU A 127 3.76 -0.12 25.94
N ALA A 128 5.07 -0.21 26.02
CA ALA A 128 5.77 -0.31 27.31
C ALA A 128 5.73 0.99 28.12
N GLY A 129 5.32 2.12 27.49
CA GLY A 129 5.16 3.42 28.13
C GLY A 129 3.70 3.79 28.42
N PRO A 130 3.47 4.95 29.05
CA PRO A 130 2.11 5.44 29.29
C PRO A 130 1.49 5.94 28.00
N LEU A 131 0.50 5.24 27.48
CA LEU A 131 -0.32 5.63 26.33
C LEU A 131 -1.72 6.04 26.79
N ASP A 132 -2.29 7.07 26.17
CA ASP A 132 -3.71 7.37 26.24
C ASP A 132 -4.54 6.37 25.38
N ASP A 133 -5.86 6.46 25.46
CA ASP A 133 -6.76 5.54 24.75
C ASP A 133 -6.62 5.64 23.22
N LEU A 134 -6.45 6.86 22.71
CA LEU A 134 -6.25 7.10 21.27
C LEU A 134 -4.91 6.52 20.78
N GLN A 135 -3.85 6.71 21.56
CA GLN A 135 -2.54 6.16 21.23
C GLN A 135 -2.57 4.63 21.23
N ARG A 136 -3.25 3.99 22.20
CA ARG A 136 -3.46 2.53 22.22
C ARG A 136 -4.24 2.04 21.00
N ALA A 137 -5.31 2.71 20.64
CA ALA A 137 -6.08 2.38 19.44
C ALA A 137 -5.24 2.53 18.16
N ARG A 138 -4.38 3.56 18.09
CA ARG A 138 -3.44 3.77 16.98
C ARG A 138 -2.37 2.68 16.90
N VAL A 139 -1.90 2.14 18.01
CA VAL A 139 -1.00 0.97 17.99
C VAL A 139 -1.71 -0.25 17.40
N GLY A 140 -2.97 -0.49 17.78
CA GLY A 140 -3.80 -1.54 17.19
C GLY A 140 -3.98 -1.37 15.68
N LEU A 141 -4.28 -0.15 15.23
CA LEU A 141 -4.35 0.20 13.81
C LEU A 141 -3.04 -0.10 13.08
N LEU A 142 -1.89 0.34 13.63
CA LEU A 142 -0.59 0.11 13.04
C LEU A 142 -0.30 -1.39 12.86
N ARG A 143 -0.58 -2.21 13.87
CA ARG A 143 -0.42 -3.67 13.78
C ARG A 143 -1.28 -4.27 12.68
N GLY A 144 -2.54 -3.83 12.56
CA GLY A 144 -3.43 -4.26 11.50
C GLY A 144 -2.93 -3.85 10.11
N GLN A 145 -2.38 -2.65 9.98
CA GLN A 145 -1.78 -2.17 8.72
C GLN A 145 -0.49 -2.93 8.37
N VAL A 146 0.38 -3.20 9.34
CA VAL A 146 1.56 -4.06 9.12
C VAL A 146 1.11 -5.44 8.64
N ALA A 147 0.13 -6.07 9.29
CA ALA A 147 -0.40 -7.37 8.87
C ALA A 147 -0.96 -7.34 7.44
N LEU A 148 -1.65 -6.26 7.06
CA LEU A 148 -2.17 -6.08 5.70
C LEU A 148 -1.05 -5.99 4.65
N PHE A 149 -0.02 -5.18 4.90
CA PHE A 149 1.05 -4.92 3.93
C PHE A 149 2.15 -6.00 3.93
N ALA A 150 2.42 -6.65 5.06
CA ALA A 150 3.37 -7.74 5.16
C ALA A 150 2.83 -9.08 4.61
N SER A 151 1.63 -9.09 4.03
CA SER A 151 0.98 -10.30 3.48
C SER A 151 0.65 -11.37 4.55
N ALA A 152 0.43 -10.96 5.79
CA ALA A 152 -0.01 -11.85 6.87
C ALA A 152 -1.52 -12.23 6.76
N GLY A 153 -2.03 -12.25 5.55
CA GLY A 153 -3.29 -12.79 5.03
C GLY A 153 -4.51 -12.70 5.94
N GLY A 154 -4.74 -13.74 6.75
CA GLY A 154 -6.02 -13.94 7.43
C GLY A 154 -6.26 -13.15 8.71
N GLU A 155 -5.22 -12.55 9.33
CA GLU A 155 -5.34 -11.85 10.63
C GLU A 155 -5.63 -10.36 10.50
N ALA A 156 -5.17 -9.73 9.42
CA ALA A 156 -5.30 -8.30 9.19
C ALA A 156 -6.74 -7.78 9.31
N PRO A 157 -7.78 -8.44 8.73
CA PRO A 157 -9.15 -7.95 8.83
C PRO A 157 -9.65 -7.85 10.27
N ALA A 158 -9.35 -8.85 11.10
CA ALA A 158 -9.77 -8.88 12.50
C ALA A 158 -9.10 -7.78 13.32
N LEU A 159 -7.78 -7.59 13.15
CA LEU A 159 -7.02 -6.55 13.83
C LEU A 159 -7.52 -5.14 13.46
N LEU A 160 -7.73 -4.89 12.18
CA LEU A 160 -8.23 -3.59 11.70
C LEU A 160 -9.67 -3.35 12.14
N LEU A 161 -10.54 -4.36 12.12
CA LEU A 161 -11.91 -4.26 12.60
C LEU A 161 -11.95 -3.93 14.10
N GLN A 162 -11.09 -4.56 14.89
CA GLN A 162 -10.96 -4.26 16.32
C GLN A 162 -10.46 -2.83 16.53
N ALA A 163 -9.44 -2.38 15.81
CA ALA A 163 -8.92 -1.03 15.90
C ALA A 163 -9.97 0.02 15.51
N ALA A 164 -10.75 -0.23 14.44
CA ALA A 164 -11.82 0.66 14.01
C ALA A 164 -12.86 0.87 15.13
N ARG A 165 -13.32 -0.21 15.76
CA ARG A 165 -14.27 -0.15 16.89
C ARG A 165 -13.72 0.62 18.10
N GLN A 166 -12.42 0.45 18.39
CA GLN A 166 -11.77 1.20 19.48
C GLN A 166 -11.64 2.70 19.17
N LEU A 167 -11.52 3.05 17.88
CA LEU A 167 -11.42 4.44 17.43
C LEU A 167 -12.77 5.16 17.38
N GLU A 168 -13.90 4.48 17.27
CA GLU A 168 -15.24 5.11 17.15
C GLU A 168 -15.50 6.20 18.20
N PRO A 169 -15.30 5.97 19.50
CA PRO A 169 -15.55 6.98 20.53
C PRO A 169 -14.44 8.03 20.64
N LEU A 170 -13.29 7.84 19.98
CA LEU A 170 -12.08 8.65 20.14
C LEU A 170 -11.83 9.57 18.94
N ASP A 171 -11.97 9.02 17.73
CA ASP A 171 -11.75 9.69 16.45
C ASP A 171 -12.59 9.02 15.37
N GLY A 172 -13.80 9.54 15.15
CA GLY A 172 -14.75 8.97 14.19
C GLY A 172 -14.24 9.00 12.75
N GLY A 173 -13.47 10.01 12.35
CA GLY A 173 -12.87 10.09 11.03
C GLY A 173 -11.81 8.99 10.82
N LEU A 174 -10.92 8.80 11.78
CA LEU A 174 -9.92 7.73 11.74
C LEU A 174 -10.56 6.35 11.84
N ALA A 175 -11.66 6.20 12.61
CA ALA A 175 -12.43 4.97 12.68
C ALA A 175 -12.99 4.59 11.29
N ARG A 176 -13.59 5.53 10.56
CA ARG A 176 -14.13 5.30 9.22
C ARG A 176 -13.03 4.90 8.22
N GLN A 177 -11.89 5.58 8.25
CA GLN A 177 -10.71 5.21 7.45
C GLN A 177 -10.24 3.78 7.78
N THR A 178 -10.23 3.41 9.06
CA THR A 178 -9.80 2.09 9.53
C THR A 178 -10.79 1.00 9.11
N TYR A 179 -12.09 1.29 9.08
CA TYR A 179 -13.10 0.38 8.51
C TYR A 179 -12.85 0.12 7.02
N LEU A 180 -12.44 1.14 6.25
CA LEU A 180 -12.11 0.97 4.84
C LEU A 180 -10.84 0.12 4.65
N ASP A 181 -9.82 0.30 5.50
CA ASP A 181 -8.65 -0.56 5.54
C ASP A 181 -9.04 -2.02 5.91
N ALA A 182 -9.92 -2.20 6.91
CA ALA A 182 -10.41 -3.52 7.31
C ALA A 182 -11.20 -4.21 6.18
N TRP A 183 -12.04 -3.47 5.46
CA TRP A 183 -12.77 -3.98 4.30
C TRP A 183 -11.81 -4.41 3.20
N THR A 184 -10.81 -3.60 2.90
CA THR A 184 -9.76 -3.92 1.92
C THR A 184 -9.01 -5.20 2.32
N ALA A 185 -8.60 -5.31 3.57
CA ALA A 185 -7.96 -6.50 4.11
C ALA A 185 -8.85 -7.74 3.99
N ALA A 186 -10.15 -7.60 4.31
CA ALA A 186 -11.12 -8.70 4.20
C ALA A 186 -11.30 -9.20 2.78
N VAL A 187 -11.28 -8.30 1.79
CA VAL A 187 -11.33 -8.67 0.36
C VAL A 187 -10.06 -9.44 -0.04
N PHE A 188 -8.87 -8.96 0.35
CA PHE A 188 -7.62 -9.66 0.05
C PHE A 188 -7.52 -11.02 0.72
N ALA A 189 -7.89 -11.13 1.99
CA ALA A 189 -7.90 -12.39 2.73
C ALA A 189 -8.94 -13.38 2.19
N GLY A 190 -10.10 -12.87 1.77
CA GLY A 190 -11.19 -13.69 1.22
C GLY A 190 -11.55 -14.85 2.14
N GLN A 191 -11.45 -16.09 1.64
CA GLN A 191 -11.75 -17.31 2.41
C GLN A 191 -10.76 -17.63 3.54
N PHE A 192 -9.62 -16.95 3.60
CA PHE A 192 -8.62 -17.13 4.64
C PHE A 192 -8.79 -16.14 5.80
N ALA A 193 -9.75 -15.24 5.75
CA ALA A 193 -10.07 -14.39 6.89
C ALA A 193 -10.53 -15.24 8.08
N HIS A 194 -9.76 -15.26 9.16
CA HIS A 194 -10.10 -16.00 10.39
C HIS A 194 -11.30 -15.39 11.10
N ALA A 195 -11.39 -14.06 11.10
CA ALA A 195 -12.50 -13.24 11.54
C ALA A 195 -12.47 -11.91 10.76
N GLY A 196 -13.53 -11.13 10.82
CA GLY A 196 -13.58 -9.87 10.07
C GLY A 196 -13.74 -10.11 8.57
N ASN A 197 -14.58 -11.06 8.16
CA ASN A 197 -14.89 -11.25 6.74
C ASN A 197 -15.62 -10.03 6.16
N VAL A 198 -15.68 -9.93 4.83
CA VAL A 198 -16.25 -8.76 4.13
C VAL A 198 -17.63 -8.38 4.66
N ARG A 199 -18.51 -9.37 4.94
CA ARG A 199 -19.87 -9.10 5.45
C ARG A 199 -19.84 -8.54 6.87
N GLU A 200 -19.00 -9.09 7.75
CA GLU A 200 -18.86 -8.64 9.14
C GLU A 200 -18.34 -7.21 9.20
N VAL A 201 -17.27 -6.91 8.46
CA VAL A 201 -16.70 -5.56 8.36
C VAL A 201 -17.72 -4.59 7.78
N SER A 202 -18.45 -4.99 6.72
CA SER A 202 -19.47 -4.13 6.10
C SER A 202 -20.61 -3.81 7.04
N LEU A 203 -21.08 -4.77 7.83
CA LEU A 203 -22.10 -4.54 8.86
C LEU A 203 -21.62 -3.58 9.95
N ALA A 204 -20.38 -3.75 10.41
CA ALA A 204 -19.78 -2.86 11.41
C ALA A 204 -19.60 -1.43 10.84
N ALA A 205 -19.11 -1.30 9.61
CA ALA A 205 -18.94 -0.01 8.94
C ALA A 205 -20.27 0.76 8.77
N ARG A 206 -21.39 0.06 8.58
CA ARG A 206 -22.73 0.69 8.52
C ARG A 206 -23.19 1.23 9.87
N SER A 207 -22.67 0.72 10.96
CA SER A 207 -22.96 1.18 12.32
C SER A 207 -21.95 2.21 12.82
N ALA A 208 -20.92 2.51 12.04
CA ALA A 208 -19.90 3.49 12.37
C ALA A 208 -20.48 4.91 12.50
N PRO A 209 -19.78 5.82 13.20
CA PRO A 209 -20.18 7.22 13.27
C PRO A 209 -20.44 7.80 11.87
N PRO A 210 -21.46 8.67 11.72
CA PRO A 210 -21.82 9.24 10.42
C PRO A 210 -20.64 10.06 9.85
N ALA A 211 -20.55 10.10 8.52
CA ALA A 211 -19.61 10.98 7.84
C ALA A 211 -19.90 12.45 8.17
N PRO A 212 -18.89 13.33 8.19
CA PRO A 212 -19.08 14.76 8.23
C PRO A 212 -19.83 15.28 7.00
N ASP A 213 -20.33 16.49 7.06
CA ASP A 213 -20.94 17.17 5.91
C ASP A 213 -20.08 18.41 5.55
N PRO A 214 -19.49 18.46 4.36
CA PRO A 214 -19.51 17.46 3.29
C PRO A 214 -18.64 16.22 3.60
N PRO A 215 -19.03 15.03 3.10
CA PRO A 215 -18.27 13.81 3.30
C PRO A 215 -16.95 13.83 2.51
N ALA A 216 -15.89 13.30 3.11
CA ALA A 216 -14.62 13.11 2.43
C ALA A 216 -14.73 12.01 1.35
N PRO A 217 -13.80 11.96 0.36
CA PRO A 217 -13.81 10.92 -0.68
C PRO A 217 -13.85 9.50 -0.12
N TYR A 218 -13.07 9.21 0.91
CA TYR A 218 -13.05 7.89 1.55
C TYR A 218 -14.36 7.54 2.29
N ASP A 219 -15.12 8.54 2.75
CA ASP A 219 -16.43 8.31 3.36
C ASP A 219 -17.44 7.79 2.34
N LEU A 220 -17.47 8.42 1.16
CA LEU A 220 -18.33 7.98 0.06
C LEU A 220 -17.98 6.54 -0.37
N LEU A 221 -16.70 6.22 -0.39
CA LEU A 221 -16.22 4.89 -0.74
C LEU A 221 -16.61 3.88 0.33
N LEU A 222 -16.37 4.17 1.62
CA LEU A 222 -16.74 3.30 2.73
C LEU A 222 -18.22 2.97 2.72
N ASP A 223 -19.07 3.99 2.59
CA ASP A 223 -20.52 3.78 2.56
C ASP A 223 -20.94 2.89 1.37
N GLY A 224 -20.33 3.11 0.20
CA GLY A 224 -20.57 2.28 -0.99
C GLY A 224 -20.15 0.82 -0.82
N VAL A 225 -18.94 0.56 -0.30
CA VAL A 225 -18.45 -0.81 -0.11
C VAL A 225 -19.14 -1.52 1.06
N ALA A 226 -19.60 -0.78 2.08
CA ALA A 226 -20.39 -1.33 3.16
C ALA A 226 -21.75 -1.83 2.65
N VAL A 227 -22.43 -1.05 1.81
CA VAL A 227 -23.68 -1.48 1.15
C VAL A 227 -23.43 -2.64 0.18
N LEU A 228 -22.29 -2.64 -0.53
CA LEU A 228 -21.91 -3.76 -1.40
C LEU A 228 -21.85 -5.08 -0.63
N GLY A 229 -21.23 -5.08 0.54
CA GLY A 229 -21.05 -6.28 1.35
C GLY A 229 -22.31 -6.73 2.12
N THR A 230 -23.30 -5.87 2.28
CA THR A 230 -24.56 -6.19 3.01
C THR A 230 -25.75 -6.41 2.09
N ASP A 231 -26.01 -5.47 1.18
CA ASP A 231 -27.22 -5.39 0.37
C ASP A 231 -26.97 -5.73 -1.11
N GLY A 232 -25.68 -5.89 -1.47
CA GLY A 232 -25.26 -6.34 -2.77
C GLY A 232 -25.08 -5.23 -3.80
N ARG A 233 -24.69 -5.66 -5.01
CA ARG A 233 -24.23 -4.77 -6.09
C ARG A 233 -25.26 -3.74 -6.55
N ALA A 234 -26.53 -4.15 -6.69
CA ALA A 234 -27.57 -3.25 -7.20
C ALA A 234 -27.82 -2.06 -6.26
N ALA A 235 -27.84 -2.32 -4.94
CA ALA A 235 -28.01 -1.28 -3.94
C ALA A 235 -26.79 -0.36 -3.82
N ALA A 236 -25.59 -0.92 -3.96
CA ALA A 236 -24.32 -0.19 -3.85
C ALA A 236 -23.99 0.67 -5.08
N ALA A 237 -24.54 0.34 -6.26
CA ALA A 237 -24.14 0.94 -7.52
C ALA A 237 -24.17 2.49 -7.54
N PRO A 238 -25.21 3.19 -7.07
CA PRO A 238 -25.24 4.65 -7.11
C PRO A 238 -24.13 5.29 -6.26
N MET A 239 -23.81 4.68 -5.11
CA MET A 239 -22.79 5.16 -4.17
C MET A 239 -21.39 4.90 -4.70
N LEU A 240 -21.14 3.70 -5.20
CA LEU A 240 -19.83 3.33 -5.78
C LEU A 240 -19.53 4.11 -7.06
N CYS A 241 -20.52 4.36 -7.94
CA CYS A 241 -20.34 5.23 -9.11
C CYS A 241 -19.98 6.66 -8.70
N ARG A 242 -20.59 7.18 -7.64
CA ARG A 242 -20.26 8.50 -7.11
C ARG A 242 -18.83 8.52 -6.55
N ALA A 243 -18.46 7.54 -5.73
CA ALA A 243 -17.11 7.41 -5.18
C ALA A 243 -16.06 7.27 -6.29
N ALA A 244 -16.29 6.37 -7.26
CA ALA A 244 -15.38 6.17 -8.40
C ALA A 244 -15.12 7.47 -9.18
N ARG A 245 -16.17 8.27 -9.42
CA ARG A 245 -16.04 9.57 -10.10
C ARG A 245 -15.20 10.55 -9.29
N VAL A 246 -15.44 10.66 -7.99
CA VAL A 246 -14.65 11.54 -7.11
C VAL A 246 -13.18 11.12 -7.10
N PHE A 247 -12.89 9.82 -7.05
CA PHE A 247 -11.51 9.29 -7.10
C PHE A 247 -10.85 9.43 -8.48
N ALA A 248 -11.61 9.41 -9.58
CA ALA A 248 -11.08 9.56 -10.94
C ALA A 248 -10.85 11.02 -11.32
N GLU A 249 -11.76 11.93 -10.97
CA GLU A 249 -11.81 13.30 -11.45
C GLU A 249 -11.55 14.35 -10.37
N GLY A 250 -11.72 13.99 -9.09
CA GLY A 250 -11.59 14.92 -7.96
C GLY A 250 -10.15 15.29 -7.61
N GLU A 251 -10.00 16.41 -6.92
CA GLU A 251 -8.74 16.79 -6.26
C GLU A 251 -8.61 15.98 -4.96
N ILE A 252 -7.91 14.86 -5.03
CA ILE A 252 -7.63 13.98 -3.89
C ILE A 252 -6.14 14.06 -3.59
N ALA A 253 -5.79 14.14 -2.30
CA ALA A 253 -4.40 14.06 -1.88
C ALA A 253 -3.74 12.77 -2.40
N VAL A 254 -2.48 12.87 -2.84
CA VAL A 254 -1.78 11.73 -3.44
C VAL A 254 -1.75 10.54 -2.50
N GLU A 255 -1.52 10.78 -1.21
CA GLU A 255 -1.49 9.75 -0.17
C GLU A 255 -2.84 9.04 -0.03
N GLU A 256 -3.93 9.79 -0.06
CA GLU A 256 -5.29 9.27 0.02
C GLU A 256 -5.64 8.45 -1.23
N GLY A 257 -5.29 8.96 -2.41
CA GLY A 257 -5.43 8.25 -3.68
C GLY A 257 -4.67 6.93 -3.69
N LEU A 258 -3.41 6.93 -3.26
CA LEU A 258 -2.59 5.72 -3.20
C LEU A 258 -3.09 4.71 -2.16
N ARG A 259 -3.66 5.18 -1.04
CA ARG A 259 -4.18 4.30 0.02
C ARG A 259 -5.47 3.59 -0.38
N TRP A 260 -6.44 4.30 -0.96
CA TRP A 260 -7.78 3.76 -1.22
C TRP A 260 -8.18 3.68 -2.70
N GLY A 261 -7.35 4.17 -3.62
CA GLY A 261 -7.63 4.11 -5.05
C GLY A 261 -7.84 2.70 -5.57
N TRP A 262 -7.18 1.70 -4.96
CA TRP A 262 -7.42 0.30 -5.29
C TRP A 262 -8.85 -0.14 -4.93
N ALA A 263 -9.35 0.23 -3.75
CA ALA A 263 -10.72 -0.10 -3.32
C ALA A 263 -11.76 0.60 -4.21
N ALA A 264 -11.51 1.85 -4.63
CA ALA A 264 -12.34 2.56 -5.58
C ALA A 264 -12.35 1.87 -6.96
N ALA A 265 -11.18 1.46 -7.44
CA ALA A 265 -11.03 0.72 -8.70
C ALA A 265 -11.74 -0.64 -8.63
N LEU A 266 -11.65 -1.36 -7.50
CA LEU A 266 -12.40 -2.59 -7.29
C LEU A 266 -13.92 -2.36 -7.31
N GLY A 267 -14.39 -1.26 -6.71
CA GLY A 267 -15.81 -0.88 -6.78
C GLY A 267 -16.30 -0.73 -8.23
N ALA A 268 -15.54 -0.03 -9.07
CA ALA A 268 -15.83 0.11 -10.50
C ALA A 268 -15.77 -1.25 -11.23
N CYS A 269 -14.78 -2.08 -10.92
CA CYS A 269 -14.63 -3.42 -11.47
C CYS A 269 -15.87 -4.30 -11.16
N VAL A 270 -16.33 -4.32 -9.92
CA VAL A 270 -17.52 -5.08 -9.50
C VAL A 270 -18.78 -4.62 -10.22
N LEU A 271 -18.86 -3.35 -10.57
CA LEU A 271 -19.99 -2.79 -11.34
C LEU A 271 -19.86 -3.03 -12.85
N TRP A 272 -18.73 -3.57 -13.34
CA TRP A 272 -18.40 -3.66 -14.77
C TRP A 272 -18.33 -2.28 -15.46
N ASP A 273 -18.03 -1.23 -14.70
CA ASP A 273 -17.76 0.10 -15.21
C ASP A 273 -16.29 0.17 -15.66
N VAL A 274 -16.04 -0.34 -16.86
CA VAL A 274 -14.67 -0.50 -17.39
C VAL A 274 -13.99 0.86 -17.59
N GLU A 275 -14.76 1.90 -17.97
CA GLU A 275 -14.23 3.25 -18.21
C GLU A 275 -13.72 3.88 -16.92
N SER A 276 -14.54 3.90 -15.87
CA SER A 276 -14.12 4.38 -14.54
C SER A 276 -12.97 3.54 -13.97
N TRP A 277 -13.03 2.22 -14.11
CA TRP A 277 -11.98 1.33 -13.64
C TRP A 277 -10.64 1.62 -14.30
N GLN A 278 -10.60 1.77 -15.63
CA GLN A 278 -9.39 2.11 -16.38
C GLN A 278 -8.84 3.46 -15.99
N SER A 279 -9.69 4.49 -15.88
CA SER A 279 -9.30 5.84 -15.49
C SER A 279 -8.67 5.87 -14.09
N LEU A 280 -9.28 5.17 -13.13
CA LEU A 280 -8.78 5.05 -11.77
C LEU A 280 -7.40 4.37 -11.75
N VAL A 281 -7.25 3.24 -12.42
CA VAL A 281 -5.97 2.50 -12.44
C VAL A 281 -4.88 3.30 -13.14
N LEU A 282 -5.17 3.99 -14.25
CA LEU A 282 -4.21 4.86 -14.93
C LEU A 282 -3.73 5.99 -14.02
N ARG A 283 -4.64 6.64 -13.29
CA ARG A 283 -4.28 7.67 -12.31
C ARG A 283 -3.35 7.12 -11.22
N GLN A 284 -3.63 5.91 -10.71
CA GLN A 284 -2.78 5.29 -9.70
C GLN A 284 -1.39 4.93 -10.26
N VAL A 285 -1.31 4.42 -11.48
CA VAL A 285 -0.02 4.16 -12.16
C VAL A 285 0.80 5.45 -12.24
N GLN A 286 0.19 6.55 -12.65
CA GLN A 286 0.86 7.85 -12.74
C GLN A 286 1.33 8.33 -11.37
N SER A 287 0.45 8.34 -10.36
CA SER A 287 0.78 8.78 -8.99
C SER A 287 1.91 7.93 -8.38
N ALA A 288 1.87 6.60 -8.57
CA ALA A 288 2.90 5.71 -8.06
C ALA A 288 4.26 5.93 -8.77
N ARG A 289 4.27 6.22 -10.08
CA ARG A 289 5.49 6.57 -10.83
C ARG A 289 6.10 7.88 -10.35
N GLU A 290 5.28 8.93 -10.22
CA GLU A 290 5.71 10.25 -9.74
C GLU A 290 6.26 10.20 -8.31
N ALA A 291 5.65 9.38 -7.45
CA ALA A 291 6.08 9.17 -6.07
C ALA A 291 7.24 8.16 -5.93
N GLY A 292 7.64 7.46 -7.00
CA GLY A 292 8.69 6.43 -6.97
C GLY A 292 8.31 5.18 -6.17
N LEU A 293 7.02 4.88 -6.00
CA LEU A 293 6.50 3.78 -5.18
C LEU A 293 6.40 2.48 -5.99
N LEU A 294 7.55 1.88 -6.30
CA LEU A 294 7.65 0.72 -7.19
C LEU A 294 6.80 -0.48 -6.74
N GLY A 295 6.69 -0.74 -5.44
CA GLY A 295 5.86 -1.84 -4.92
C GLY A 295 4.36 -1.66 -5.23
N GLN A 296 3.86 -0.44 -5.11
CA GLN A 296 2.47 -0.12 -5.47
C GLN A 296 2.29 -0.05 -6.98
N LEU A 297 3.26 0.51 -7.70
CA LEU A 297 3.25 0.58 -9.16
C LEU A 297 3.03 -0.81 -9.78
N MET A 298 3.69 -1.84 -9.27
CA MET A 298 3.54 -3.20 -9.75
C MET A 298 2.09 -3.70 -9.67
N LEU A 299 1.39 -3.44 -8.54
CA LEU A 299 -0.02 -3.81 -8.38
C LEU A 299 -0.91 -3.17 -9.44
N TYR A 300 -0.71 -1.87 -9.68
CA TYR A 300 -1.53 -1.13 -10.65
C TYR A 300 -1.19 -1.46 -12.11
N VAL A 301 0.07 -1.74 -12.42
CA VAL A 301 0.50 -2.20 -13.75
C VAL A 301 -0.15 -3.56 -14.08
N HIS A 302 -0.20 -4.49 -13.12
CA HIS A 302 -0.93 -5.76 -13.29
C HIS A 302 -2.45 -5.55 -13.44
N ALA A 303 -3.06 -4.63 -12.70
CA ALA A 303 -4.47 -4.30 -12.87
C ALA A 303 -4.75 -3.73 -14.27
N LEU A 304 -3.89 -2.83 -14.77
CA LEU A 304 -4.01 -2.27 -16.12
C LEU A 304 -3.82 -3.33 -17.21
N GLY A 305 -2.86 -4.24 -17.03
CA GLY A 305 -2.66 -5.40 -17.91
C GLY A 305 -3.86 -6.33 -17.96
N THR A 306 -4.53 -6.52 -16.81
CA THR A 306 -5.78 -7.28 -16.72
C THR A 306 -6.90 -6.62 -17.51
N ILE A 307 -7.07 -5.31 -17.39
CA ILE A 307 -8.04 -4.51 -18.15
C ILE A 307 -7.76 -4.64 -19.65
N ALA A 308 -6.51 -4.44 -20.08
CA ALA A 308 -6.10 -4.55 -21.47
C ALA A 308 -6.41 -5.93 -22.04
N ALA A 309 -6.12 -6.99 -21.29
CA ALA A 309 -6.44 -8.37 -21.72
C ALA A 309 -7.95 -8.59 -21.88
N TRP A 310 -8.78 -8.12 -20.96
CA TRP A 310 -10.24 -8.22 -21.06
C TRP A 310 -10.84 -7.38 -22.19
N CYS A 311 -10.22 -6.24 -22.51
CA CYS A 311 -10.58 -5.43 -23.68
C CYS A 311 -10.08 -6.02 -25.02
N GLY A 312 -9.33 -7.14 -25.00
CA GLY A 312 -8.77 -7.79 -26.18
C GLY A 312 -7.48 -7.17 -26.71
N ASP A 313 -6.90 -6.20 -26.03
CA ASP A 313 -5.59 -5.64 -26.38
C ASP A 313 -4.45 -6.48 -25.74
N PHE A 314 -4.22 -7.64 -26.38
CA PHE A 314 -3.23 -8.61 -25.90
C PHE A 314 -1.79 -8.10 -26.03
N ALA A 315 -1.54 -7.15 -26.93
CA ALA A 315 -0.21 -6.57 -27.10
C ALA A 315 0.12 -5.61 -25.94
N ALA A 316 -0.80 -4.71 -25.60
CA ALA A 316 -0.69 -3.85 -24.44
C ALA A 316 -0.60 -4.67 -23.13
N ALA A 317 -1.42 -5.72 -22.98
CA ALA A 317 -1.37 -6.60 -21.83
C ALA A 317 0.01 -7.26 -21.67
N ALA A 318 0.61 -7.77 -22.76
CA ALA A 318 1.93 -8.39 -22.72
C ALA A 318 3.03 -7.39 -22.36
N SER A 319 2.96 -6.15 -22.87
CA SER A 319 3.90 -5.08 -22.53
C SER A 319 3.85 -4.71 -21.05
N LEU A 320 2.64 -4.59 -20.49
CA LEU A 320 2.43 -4.29 -19.07
C LEU A 320 2.88 -5.43 -18.15
N ILE A 321 2.71 -6.69 -18.56
CA ILE A 321 3.25 -7.85 -17.85
C ILE A 321 4.77 -7.77 -17.80
N ALA A 322 5.43 -7.51 -18.93
CA ALA A 322 6.89 -7.39 -18.98
C ALA A 322 7.41 -6.21 -18.12
N GLU A 323 6.68 -5.09 -18.06
CA GLU A 323 7.00 -3.98 -17.15
C GLU A 323 6.89 -4.43 -15.67
N GLY A 324 5.82 -5.14 -15.31
CA GLY A 324 5.64 -5.70 -13.97
C GLY A 324 6.75 -6.67 -13.57
N ASP A 325 7.16 -7.56 -14.47
CA ASP A 325 8.26 -8.50 -14.25
C ASP A 325 9.60 -7.78 -14.02
N ALA A 326 9.89 -6.73 -14.79
CA ALA A 326 11.09 -5.91 -14.60
C ALA A 326 11.09 -5.17 -13.24
N ILE A 327 9.95 -4.67 -12.79
CA ILE A 327 9.81 -4.05 -11.46
C ILE A 327 10.03 -5.11 -10.37
N ALA A 328 9.45 -6.30 -10.53
CA ALA A 328 9.62 -7.42 -9.59
C ALA A 328 11.09 -7.83 -9.44
N GLU A 329 11.82 -7.92 -10.56
CA GLU A 329 13.25 -8.22 -10.57
C GLU A 329 14.07 -7.14 -9.86
N ALA A 330 13.76 -5.86 -10.13
CA ALA A 330 14.49 -4.72 -9.55
C ALA A 330 14.25 -4.54 -8.05
N THR A 331 13.04 -4.88 -7.55
CA THR A 331 12.63 -4.62 -6.16
C THR A 331 12.68 -5.85 -5.26
N GLY A 332 12.74 -7.06 -5.85
CA GLY A 332 12.55 -8.32 -5.14
C GLY A 332 11.10 -8.54 -4.65
N THR A 333 10.18 -7.63 -4.99
CA THR A 333 8.78 -7.71 -4.57
C THR A 333 8.02 -8.71 -5.45
N ARG A 334 7.19 -9.56 -4.84
CA ARG A 334 6.37 -10.52 -5.57
C ARG A 334 4.89 -10.16 -5.41
N VAL A 335 4.24 -9.85 -6.51
CA VAL A 335 2.77 -9.75 -6.62
C VAL A 335 2.32 -10.89 -7.52
N ALA A 336 1.16 -11.49 -7.22
CA ALA A 336 0.60 -12.52 -8.07
C ALA A 336 0.39 -11.99 -9.50
N PRO A 337 0.86 -12.69 -10.56
CA PRO A 337 0.84 -12.22 -11.94
C PRO A 337 -0.55 -12.31 -12.57
N PHE A 338 -1.53 -11.61 -12.01
CA PHE A 338 -2.94 -11.68 -12.42
C PHE A 338 -3.14 -11.42 -13.91
N ALA A 339 -2.46 -10.41 -14.47
CA ALA A 339 -2.58 -10.08 -15.89
C ALA A 339 -2.09 -11.22 -16.79
N ALA A 340 -0.99 -11.89 -16.41
CA ALA A 340 -0.47 -13.03 -17.17
C ALA A 340 -1.44 -14.23 -17.15
N VAL A 341 -2.06 -14.51 -16.00
CA VAL A 341 -3.07 -15.55 -15.86
C VAL A 341 -4.27 -15.30 -16.77
N VAL A 342 -4.79 -14.06 -16.78
CA VAL A 342 -5.90 -13.66 -17.66
C VAL A 342 -5.52 -13.79 -19.13
N LEU A 343 -4.36 -13.24 -19.49
CA LEU A 343 -3.89 -13.24 -20.88
C LEU A 343 -3.70 -14.67 -21.42
N ALA A 344 -3.08 -15.56 -20.63
CA ALA A 344 -2.92 -16.97 -21.01
C ALA A 344 -4.26 -17.67 -21.20
N GLY A 345 -5.22 -17.44 -20.27
CA GLY A 345 -6.57 -17.99 -20.36
C GLY A 345 -7.32 -17.52 -21.61
N LEU A 346 -7.24 -16.22 -21.94
CA LEU A 346 -7.93 -15.65 -23.10
C LEU A 346 -7.28 -16.01 -24.44
N ARG A 347 -5.98 -16.30 -24.46
CA ARG A 347 -5.28 -16.82 -25.65
C ARG A 347 -5.63 -18.27 -25.97
N GLY A 348 -6.28 -19.01 -25.05
CA GLY A 348 -6.66 -20.39 -25.24
C GLY A 348 -5.49 -21.38 -25.18
N SER A 349 -4.35 -20.98 -24.64
CA SER A 349 -3.21 -21.88 -24.37
C SER A 349 -3.46 -22.64 -23.07
N GLU A 350 -4.24 -23.74 -23.14
CA GLU A 350 -4.72 -24.45 -21.96
C GLU A 350 -3.57 -24.99 -21.07
N ALA A 351 -2.52 -25.51 -21.68
CA ALA A 351 -1.37 -26.05 -20.93
C ALA A 351 -0.63 -24.95 -20.17
N GLU A 352 -0.34 -23.82 -20.82
CA GLU A 352 0.35 -22.67 -20.23
C GLU A 352 -0.51 -22.01 -19.14
N ALA A 353 -1.80 -21.79 -19.42
CA ALA A 353 -2.74 -21.21 -18.47
C ALA A 353 -2.89 -22.11 -17.24
N THR A 354 -3.01 -23.44 -17.40
CA THR A 354 -3.14 -24.37 -16.28
C THR A 354 -1.90 -24.33 -15.39
N GLN A 355 -0.71 -24.39 -15.98
CA GLN A 355 0.55 -24.39 -15.24
C GLN A 355 0.71 -23.08 -14.43
N LEU A 356 0.42 -21.94 -15.06
CA LEU A 356 0.49 -20.63 -14.41
C LEU A 356 -0.55 -20.48 -13.29
N ILE A 357 -1.80 -20.89 -13.53
CA ILE A 357 -2.89 -20.88 -12.54
C ILE A 357 -2.53 -21.74 -11.33
N GLU A 358 -1.94 -22.93 -11.53
CA GLU A 358 -1.54 -23.81 -10.42
C GLU A 358 -0.42 -23.18 -9.58
N ALA A 359 0.60 -22.60 -10.22
CA ALA A 359 1.69 -21.92 -9.54
C ALA A 359 1.15 -20.73 -8.72
N VAL A 360 0.37 -19.85 -9.33
CA VAL A 360 -0.20 -18.67 -8.66
C VAL A 360 -1.16 -19.06 -7.53
N THR A 361 -1.99 -20.10 -7.74
CA THR A 361 -2.90 -20.60 -6.70
C THR A 361 -2.14 -21.13 -5.49
N LYS A 362 -1.03 -21.85 -5.71
CA LYS A 362 -0.16 -22.36 -4.65
C LYS A 362 0.45 -21.21 -3.82
N ASP A 363 1.01 -20.23 -4.51
CA ASP A 363 1.65 -19.08 -3.85
C ASP A 363 0.62 -18.20 -3.11
N ALA A 364 -0.55 -17.94 -3.72
CA ALA A 364 -1.64 -17.21 -3.09
C ALA A 364 -2.18 -17.92 -1.83
N ARG A 365 -2.28 -19.24 -1.84
CA ARG A 365 -2.67 -20.01 -0.65
C ARG A 365 -1.63 -19.92 0.45
N ALA A 366 -0.34 -20.06 0.10
CA ALA A 366 0.76 -19.96 1.07
C ALA A 366 0.82 -18.57 1.71
N ALA A 367 0.45 -17.52 0.96
CA ALA A 367 0.40 -16.13 1.43
C ALA A 367 -0.95 -15.75 2.07
N GLY A 368 -1.94 -16.65 2.18
CA GLY A 368 -3.27 -16.33 2.72
C GLY A 368 -4.08 -15.34 1.87
N GLN A 369 -3.80 -15.25 0.57
CA GLN A 369 -4.43 -14.31 -0.37
C GLN A 369 -5.64 -14.94 -1.06
N GLY A 370 -6.81 -14.89 -0.42
CA GLY A 370 -8.04 -15.50 -0.91
C GLY A 370 -8.55 -14.87 -2.21
N LEU A 371 -8.39 -13.56 -2.38
CA LEU A 371 -8.71 -12.88 -3.64
C LEU A 371 -7.93 -13.47 -4.81
N GLY A 372 -6.63 -13.75 -4.63
CA GLY A 372 -5.78 -14.38 -5.64
C GLY A 372 -6.26 -15.77 -6.02
N VAL A 373 -6.67 -16.58 -5.04
CA VAL A 373 -7.23 -17.91 -5.29
C VAL A 373 -8.55 -17.84 -6.04
N GLN A 374 -9.46 -16.93 -5.66
CA GLN A 374 -10.74 -16.74 -6.35
C GLN A 374 -10.55 -16.27 -7.80
N PHE A 375 -9.60 -15.36 -8.01
CA PHE A 375 -9.25 -14.88 -9.34
C PHE A 375 -8.75 -16.01 -10.25
N CYS A 376 -7.86 -16.86 -9.75
CA CYS A 376 -7.36 -18.04 -10.46
C CYS A 376 -8.49 -19.03 -10.82
N HIS A 377 -9.46 -19.23 -9.93
CA HIS A 377 -10.62 -20.07 -10.21
C HIS A 377 -11.47 -19.50 -11.35
N GLY A 378 -11.71 -18.19 -11.36
CA GLY A 378 -12.42 -17.51 -12.46
C GLY A 378 -11.70 -17.66 -13.80
N CYS A 379 -10.38 -17.46 -13.82
CA CYS A 379 -9.56 -17.60 -15.01
C CYS A 379 -9.56 -19.05 -15.54
N ARG A 380 -9.55 -20.06 -14.66
CA ARG A 380 -9.66 -21.48 -15.06
C ARG A 380 -10.98 -21.76 -15.76
N GLN A 381 -12.09 -21.23 -15.26
CA GLN A 381 -13.41 -21.38 -15.89
C GLN A 381 -13.44 -20.69 -17.27
N SER A 382 -12.88 -19.48 -17.38
CA SER A 382 -12.79 -18.75 -18.65
C SER A 382 -11.95 -19.51 -19.68
N CYS A 383 -10.79 -20.05 -19.29
CA CYS A 383 -9.92 -20.85 -20.15
C CYS A 383 -10.66 -22.10 -20.68
N ALA A 384 -11.33 -22.86 -19.83
CA ALA A 384 -12.09 -24.01 -20.21
C ALA A 384 -13.22 -23.67 -21.22
N THR A 385 -13.89 -22.54 -21.04
CA THR A 385 -14.91 -22.02 -21.94
C THR A 385 -14.35 -21.71 -23.34
N VAL A 386 -13.20 -21.02 -23.39
CA VAL A 386 -12.52 -20.65 -24.64
C VAL A 386 -12.02 -21.90 -25.35
N SER A 387 -11.36 -22.83 -24.64
CA SER A 387 -10.91 -24.12 -25.23
C SER A 387 -12.06 -24.93 -25.79
N ALA A 388 -13.17 -25.04 -25.07
CA ALA A 388 -14.36 -25.76 -25.56
C ALA A 388 -14.97 -25.09 -26.81
N ALA A 389 -14.93 -23.77 -26.89
CA ALA A 389 -15.43 -23.03 -28.04
C ALA A 389 -14.53 -23.17 -29.27
N THR A 390 -13.22 -23.39 -29.10
CA THR A 390 -12.25 -23.54 -30.19
C THR A 390 -12.11 -24.97 -30.68
N THR A 391 -12.35 -25.98 -29.82
CA THR A 391 -12.24 -27.42 -30.16
C THR A 391 -13.57 -28.06 -30.54
N GLY A 392 -14.69 -27.38 -30.28
CA GLY A 392 -16.01 -27.91 -30.66
C GLY A 392 -16.24 -27.93 -32.18
N PRO A 393 -17.06 -28.85 -32.71
CA PRO A 393 -17.40 -28.88 -34.14
C PRO A 393 -18.02 -27.54 -34.51
N CYS A 394 -17.44 -26.89 -35.55
CA CYS A 394 -17.88 -25.62 -36.08
C CYS A 394 -19.38 -25.66 -36.41
N ARG A 395 -20.24 -25.30 -35.46
CA ARG A 395 -21.66 -25.08 -35.75
C ARG A 395 -21.72 -23.84 -36.63
N ARG A 396 -22.10 -24.02 -37.91
CA ARG A 396 -22.41 -22.90 -38.79
C ARG A 396 -23.34 -21.94 -38.04
N PRO A 397 -23.05 -20.64 -37.99
CA PRO A 397 -23.94 -19.71 -37.33
C PRO A 397 -25.26 -19.67 -38.09
N GLY A 398 -26.33 -20.18 -37.46
CA GLY A 398 -27.68 -19.87 -37.87
C GLY A 398 -27.85 -18.35 -37.86
N ARG A 399 -28.57 -17.81 -38.84
CA ARG A 399 -28.84 -16.39 -39.10
C ARG A 399 -28.83 -15.54 -37.83
N PRO A 400 -28.14 -14.39 -37.80
CA PRO A 400 -28.04 -13.57 -36.62
C PRO A 400 -29.41 -13.00 -36.26
N ALA A 401 -29.89 -13.30 -35.06
CA ALA A 401 -30.92 -12.51 -34.42
C ALA A 401 -30.38 -11.11 -34.18
N SER A 402 -31.02 -10.13 -34.79
CA SER A 402 -30.72 -8.72 -34.71
C SER A 402 -30.86 -8.21 -33.30
N ARG A 403 -29.76 -8.15 -32.54
CA ARG A 403 -29.50 -7.19 -31.47
C ARG A 403 -28.05 -7.32 -31.05
N ARG A 404 -27.20 -6.46 -31.58
CA ARG A 404 -25.86 -6.21 -31.04
C ARG A 404 -25.98 -5.45 -29.72
N PRO A 405 -25.34 -5.86 -28.65
CA PRO A 405 -25.04 -4.92 -27.57
C PRO A 405 -23.97 -3.96 -28.09
N THR A 406 -24.32 -2.71 -28.17
CA THR A 406 -23.40 -1.60 -28.43
C THR A 406 -22.59 -1.36 -27.18
N CYS A 407 -21.44 -2.02 -27.03
CA CYS A 407 -20.42 -1.68 -26.05
C CYS A 407 -19.06 -2.02 -26.64
N ILE A 408 -18.65 -1.23 -27.61
CA ILE A 408 -17.23 -1.04 -27.95
C ILE A 408 -17.05 0.46 -28.13
N PRO A 409 -16.40 1.17 -27.19
CA PRO A 409 -15.94 2.52 -27.45
C PRO A 409 -14.81 2.43 -28.48
N ARG A 410 -14.92 3.27 -29.52
CA ARG A 410 -13.90 3.43 -30.55
C ARG A 410 -12.62 3.99 -29.91
N ARG A 411 -11.52 3.25 -30.10
CA ARG A 411 -10.11 3.66 -30.15
C ARG A 411 -9.75 5.01 -29.50
N GLY A 412 -9.39 5.00 -28.22
CA GLY A 412 -8.40 5.88 -27.66
C GLY A 412 -7.02 5.22 -27.80
N ARG A 413 -6.09 5.84 -28.50
CA ARG A 413 -4.69 5.41 -28.55
C ARG A 413 -4.11 5.59 -27.14
N PHE A 414 -3.43 4.58 -26.63
CA PHE A 414 -2.60 4.72 -25.44
C PHE A 414 -1.52 5.79 -25.72
N PRO A 415 -1.30 6.78 -24.83
CA PRO A 415 -0.16 7.66 -24.95
C PRO A 415 1.11 6.87 -24.67
N SER A 416 2.09 7.01 -25.54
CA SER A 416 3.44 6.46 -25.46
C SER A 416 4.26 7.13 -24.37
#